data_f18a9e67b6b41a57b233bac98c84fa0c
#
_entry.id   f18a9e67b6b41a57b233bac98c84fa0c
#
_cell.length_a   1.000
_cell.length_b   1.000
_cell.length_c   1.000
_cell.angle_alpha   90.00
_cell.angle_beta   90.00
_cell.angle_gamma   90.00
#
_symmetry.space_group_name_H-M   'P 1'
#
loop_
_entity.id
_entity.type
_entity.pdbx_description
1 polymer ?
#
loop_
_entity_poly.entity_id
_entity_poly.type
_entity_poly.pdbx_seq_one_letter_code
_entity_poly.pdbx_strand_id
1 'polypeptide(L)'
;MVSDAHPGLPDYKGLEECKRRYVRRILGILLKEGRKLRFSDLQARLGIPSSQKSTLHNNLDSLRSLGFIRWDKGGPIRLRWRTPLCFIADTPNVTYAYLGLLGVKDKREVSETETAVQALEASGIVVDKIVVATTQEAIGSWSNSIDPRLKIEWVTMRREELNRIEDVRDRIRPKLLELMEGFNVIMDCTSGTRPAGIAYYNLAIQHKVPLIYVYEPEKELIWLISRRDLERDLGHLFTS
;
A
#
# COMPACT_ATOMS: atom_id res chain seq x y z
N MET A 1 10.98 -3.48 24.02
CA MET A 1 10.15 -3.29 22.84
C MET A 1 10.41 -4.47 21.93
N VAL A 2 9.53 -5.46 21.94
CA VAL A 2 9.61 -6.63 21.05
C VAL A 2 9.22 -6.12 19.67
N SER A 3 10.08 -6.32 18.68
CA SER A 3 9.77 -6.06 17.28
C SER A 3 8.62 -6.97 16.89
N ASP A 4 7.39 -6.44 16.78
CA ASP A 4 6.23 -7.09 16.18
C ASP A 4 6.41 -7.22 14.66
N ALA A 5 7.52 -7.80 14.24
CA ALA A 5 7.76 -8.15 12.85
C ALA A 5 6.76 -9.24 12.48
N HIS A 6 5.66 -8.86 11.86
CA HIS A 6 4.73 -9.80 11.25
C HIS A 6 5.52 -10.66 10.26
N PRO A 7 5.44 -11.99 10.33
CA PRO A 7 6.15 -12.84 9.38
C PRO A 7 5.70 -12.48 7.97
N GLY A 8 6.60 -11.84 7.24
CA GLY A 8 6.40 -11.51 5.83
C GLY A 8 6.37 -10.05 5.42
N LEU A 9 6.36 -9.09 6.36
CA LEU A 9 6.55 -7.67 6.00
C LEU A 9 8.01 -7.38 5.59
N PRO A 10 8.26 -6.32 4.78
CA PRO A 10 9.62 -5.94 4.40
C PRO A 10 10.41 -5.50 5.64
N ASP A 11 11.59 -6.06 5.80
CA ASP A 11 12.54 -5.62 6.82
C ASP A 11 13.40 -4.47 6.27
N TYR A 12 12.92 -3.24 6.40
CA TYR A 12 13.62 -2.05 5.94
C TYR A 12 14.95 -1.83 6.68
N LYS A 13 15.00 -2.13 7.98
CA LYS A 13 16.22 -2.02 8.78
C LYS A 13 17.27 -3.05 8.33
N GLY A 14 16.85 -4.29 8.14
CA GLY A 14 17.72 -5.32 7.59
C GLY A 14 18.22 -5.00 6.18
N LEU A 15 17.42 -4.31 5.36
CA LEU A 15 17.84 -3.83 4.05
C LEU A 15 18.91 -2.73 4.17
N GLU A 16 18.76 -1.80 5.10
CA GLU A 16 19.74 -0.74 5.37
C GLU A 16 21.09 -1.32 5.82
N GLU A 17 21.06 -2.30 6.71
CA GLU A 17 22.24 -2.99 7.22
C GLU A 17 22.87 -3.98 6.22
N CYS A 18 22.16 -4.31 5.14
CA CYS A 18 22.59 -5.29 4.16
C CYS A 18 23.76 -4.78 3.30
N LYS A 19 24.95 -5.37 3.50
CA LYS A 19 26.19 -5.02 2.78
C LYS A 19 26.34 -5.70 1.42
N ARG A 20 25.35 -6.43 0.92
CA ARG A 20 25.43 -7.12 -0.36
C ARG A 20 25.34 -6.14 -1.52
N ARG A 21 26.31 -6.22 -2.42
CA ARG A 21 26.58 -5.25 -3.50
C ARG A 21 25.38 -4.96 -4.43
N TYR A 22 24.55 -5.97 -4.73
CA TYR A 22 23.51 -5.84 -5.77
C TYR A 22 22.09 -5.71 -5.23
N VAL A 23 21.87 -5.85 -3.92
CA VAL A 23 20.52 -5.88 -3.32
C VAL A 23 19.71 -4.65 -3.67
N ARG A 24 20.25 -3.44 -3.45
CA ARG A 24 19.55 -2.18 -3.78
C ARG A 24 19.34 -2.01 -5.28
N ARG A 25 20.35 -2.38 -6.09
CA ARG A 25 20.27 -2.29 -7.54
C ARG A 25 19.23 -3.26 -8.12
N ILE A 26 19.09 -4.45 -7.56
CA ILE A 26 18.03 -5.41 -7.91
C ILE A 26 16.65 -4.82 -7.63
N LEU A 27 16.45 -4.25 -6.44
CA LEU A 27 15.19 -3.58 -6.10
C LEU A 27 14.88 -2.44 -7.06
N GLY A 28 15.85 -1.58 -7.36
CA GLY A 28 15.69 -0.49 -8.31
C GLY A 28 15.28 -0.95 -9.72
N ILE A 29 15.84 -2.06 -10.20
CA ILE A 29 15.45 -2.65 -11.50
C ILE A 29 14.03 -3.19 -11.44
N LEU A 30 13.65 -3.92 -10.38
CA LEU A 30 12.30 -4.47 -10.21
C LEU A 30 11.25 -3.36 -10.13
N LEU A 31 11.56 -2.26 -9.45
CA LEU A 31 10.68 -1.09 -9.33
C LEU A 31 10.47 -0.38 -10.69
N LYS A 32 11.55 -0.14 -11.44
CA LYS A 32 11.46 0.48 -12.77
C LYS A 32 10.68 -0.35 -13.78
N GLU A 33 10.78 -1.67 -13.69
CA GLU A 33 10.07 -2.57 -14.61
C GLU A 33 8.60 -2.77 -14.24
N GLY A 34 8.25 -2.65 -12.97
CA GLY A 34 6.88 -2.89 -12.45
C GLY A 34 6.34 -4.30 -12.70
N ARG A 35 7.16 -5.23 -13.18
CA ARG A 35 6.77 -6.57 -13.65
C ARG A 35 7.68 -7.68 -13.13
N LYS A 36 7.32 -8.91 -13.44
CA LYS A 36 8.13 -10.09 -13.17
C LYS A 36 9.34 -10.12 -14.09
N LEU A 37 10.52 -10.43 -13.57
CA LEU A 37 11.74 -10.64 -14.34
C LEU A 37 12.22 -12.09 -14.25
N ARG A 38 12.80 -12.59 -15.34
CA ARG A 38 13.52 -13.86 -15.31
C ARG A 38 14.91 -13.65 -14.71
N PHE A 39 15.49 -14.72 -14.17
CA PHE A 39 16.84 -14.66 -13.59
C PHE A 39 17.89 -14.21 -14.63
N SER A 40 17.81 -14.75 -15.87
CA SER A 40 18.70 -14.37 -16.97
C SER A 40 18.62 -12.88 -17.31
N ASP A 41 17.42 -12.33 -17.35
CA ASP A 41 17.19 -10.92 -17.71
C ASP A 41 17.75 -9.99 -16.63
N LEU A 42 17.55 -10.35 -15.38
CA LEU A 42 18.10 -9.59 -14.24
C LEU A 42 19.62 -9.70 -14.23
N GLN A 43 20.19 -10.88 -14.49
CA GLN A 43 21.64 -11.10 -14.57
C GLN A 43 22.27 -10.22 -15.65
N ALA A 44 21.68 -10.18 -16.85
CA ALA A 44 22.14 -9.36 -17.96
C ALA A 44 22.12 -7.86 -17.61
N ARG A 45 21.04 -7.37 -17.03
CA ARG A 45 20.88 -5.95 -16.62
C ARG A 45 21.85 -5.52 -15.53
N LEU A 46 22.25 -6.44 -14.66
CA LEU A 46 23.24 -6.19 -13.62
C LEU A 46 24.67 -6.28 -14.15
N GLY A 47 24.89 -6.78 -15.35
CA GLY A 47 26.21 -7.04 -15.91
C GLY A 47 26.98 -8.13 -15.15
N ILE A 48 26.27 -9.11 -14.56
CA ILE A 48 26.89 -10.20 -13.80
C ILE A 48 27.29 -11.32 -14.76
N PRO A 49 28.57 -11.68 -14.87
CA PRO A 49 29.02 -12.79 -15.72
C PRO A 49 28.37 -14.12 -15.36
N SER A 50 28.23 -15.00 -16.34
CA SER A 50 27.63 -16.34 -16.11
C SER A 50 28.41 -17.19 -15.11
N SER A 51 29.70 -16.94 -14.94
CA SER A 51 30.55 -17.58 -13.92
C SER A 51 30.23 -17.12 -12.47
N GLN A 52 29.50 -16.01 -12.30
CA GLN A 52 29.16 -15.42 -11.00
C GLN A 52 27.65 -15.55 -10.66
N LYS A 53 26.97 -16.56 -11.17
CA LYS A 53 25.55 -16.82 -10.87
C LYS A 53 25.26 -16.95 -9.38
N SER A 54 26.18 -17.53 -8.61
CA SER A 54 26.06 -17.65 -7.15
C SER A 54 25.94 -16.29 -6.43
N THR A 55 26.60 -15.27 -6.95
CA THR A 55 26.48 -13.91 -6.42
C THR A 55 25.06 -13.40 -6.55
N LEU A 56 24.42 -13.57 -7.71
CA LEU A 56 23.04 -13.17 -7.91
C LEU A 56 22.08 -13.99 -7.03
N HIS A 57 22.24 -15.31 -6.95
CA HIS A 57 21.46 -16.16 -6.05
C HIS A 57 21.52 -15.68 -4.61
N ASN A 58 22.72 -15.42 -4.09
CA ASN A 58 22.90 -14.96 -2.72
C ASN A 58 22.24 -13.59 -2.44
N ASN A 59 22.22 -12.67 -3.42
CA ASN A 59 21.52 -11.38 -3.30
C ASN A 59 20.01 -11.54 -3.32
N LEU A 60 19.48 -12.43 -4.18
CA LEU A 60 18.05 -12.74 -4.23
C LEU A 60 17.58 -13.45 -2.97
N ASP A 61 18.35 -14.40 -2.44
CA ASP A 61 18.04 -15.05 -1.16
C ASP A 61 18.00 -14.03 0.00
N SER A 62 18.89 -13.04 0.02
CA SER A 62 18.82 -11.95 1.00
C SER A 62 17.54 -11.12 0.84
N LEU A 63 17.20 -10.69 -0.37
CA LEU A 63 15.96 -9.94 -0.60
C LEU A 63 14.70 -10.74 -0.27
N ARG A 64 14.70 -12.05 -0.50
CA ARG A 64 13.62 -12.95 -0.14
C ARG A 64 13.50 -13.08 1.38
N SER A 65 14.61 -13.29 2.09
CA SER A 65 14.63 -13.40 3.56
C SER A 65 14.21 -12.10 4.23
N LEU A 66 14.56 -10.95 3.65
CA LEU A 66 14.13 -9.62 4.11
C LEU A 66 12.68 -9.28 3.70
N GLY A 67 11.98 -10.19 3.01
CA GLY A 67 10.56 -10.03 2.66
C GLY A 67 10.25 -9.10 1.48
N PHE A 68 11.24 -8.64 0.70
CA PHE A 68 11.03 -7.70 -0.41
C PHE A 68 10.57 -8.36 -1.70
N ILE A 69 10.97 -9.61 -1.94
CA ILE A 69 10.65 -10.30 -3.18
C ILE A 69 10.00 -11.67 -2.92
N ARG A 70 9.22 -12.13 -3.91
CA ARG A 70 8.85 -13.53 -4.08
C ARG A 70 9.70 -14.11 -5.20
N TRP A 71 10.41 -15.17 -4.88
CA TRP A 71 11.24 -15.88 -5.84
C TRP A 71 11.42 -17.34 -5.42
N ASP A 72 11.01 -18.24 -6.31
CA ASP A 72 11.28 -19.65 -6.23
C ASP A 72 12.36 -19.97 -7.27
N LYS A 73 13.32 -20.82 -6.94
CA LYS A 73 14.42 -21.18 -7.86
C LYS A 73 13.87 -21.68 -9.19
N GLY A 74 14.27 -21.03 -10.29
CA GLY A 74 13.75 -21.31 -11.64
C GLY A 74 12.49 -20.53 -12.03
N GLY A 75 11.79 -19.92 -11.06
CA GLY A 75 10.63 -19.07 -11.30
C GLY A 75 10.96 -17.60 -11.54
N PRO A 76 9.94 -16.79 -11.85
CA PRO A 76 10.13 -15.35 -12.02
C PRO A 76 10.37 -14.67 -10.66
N ILE A 77 11.22 -13.64 -10.69
CA ILE A 77 11.48 -12.74 -9.58
C ILE A 77 10.46 -11.60 -9.65
N ARG A 78 9.80 -11.30 -8.54
CA ARG A 78 8.82 -10.21 -8.45
C ARG A 78 8.88 -9.54 -7.09
N LEU A 79 8.53 -8.26 -7.04
CA LEU A 79 8.28 -7.59 -5.76
C LEU A 79 7.17 -8.34 -5.01
N ARG A 80 7.32 -8.47 -3.71
CA ARG A 80 6.28 -9.01 -2.84
C ARG A 80 5.25 -7.94 -2.53
N TRP A 81 5.69 -6.72 -2.27
CA TRP A 81 4.87 -5.59 -1.88
C TRP A 81 5.00 -4.47 -2.91
N ARG A 82 3.91 -3.94 -3.38
CA ARG A 82 3.90 -2.75 -4.23
C ARG A 82 3.91 -1.48 -3.38
N THR A 83 3.07 -1.41 -2.37
CA THR A 83 3.08 -0.32 -1.38
C THR A 83 4.13 -0.59 -0.31
N PRO A 84 4.94 0.39 0.09
CA PRO A 84 5.07 1.75 -0.44
C PRO A 84 6.02 1.89 -1.64
N LEU A 85 6.71 0.83 -2.01
CA LEU A 85 7.90 0.88 -2.88
C LEU A 85 7.60 1.46 -4.27
N CYS A 86 6.51 0.99 -4.91
CA CYS A 86 6.12 1.48 -6.23
C CYS A 86 5.59 2.92 -6.17
N PHE A 87 4.99 3.34 -5.04
CA PHE A 87 4.53 4.71 -4.84
C PHE A 87 5.70 5.69 -4.73
N ILE A 88 6.74 5.33 -3.96
CA ILE A 88 7.97 6.14 -3.82
C ILE A 88 8.71 6.22 -5.16
N ALA A 89 8.88 5.07 -5.83
CA ALA A 89 9.67 4.96 -7.06
C ALA A 89 8.96 5.50 -8.31
N ASP A 90 7.70 5.94 -8.19
CA ASP A 90 6.87 6.35 -9.33
C ASP A 90 6.85 5.30 -10.45
N THR A 91 6.65 4.06 -10.04
CA THR A 91 6.69 2.91 -10.95
C THR A 91 5.58 3.03 -11.99
N PRO A 92 5.88 2.95 -13.31
CA PRO A 92 4.88 3.10 -14.34
C PRO A 92 3.87 1.94 -14.33
N ASN A 93 2.63 2.22 -14.76
CA ASN A 93 1.56 1.22 -14.92
C ASN A 93 1.22 0.43 -13.65
N VAL A 94 1.37 1.03 -12.48
CA VAL A 94 0.93 0.45 -11.22
C VAL A 94 -0.50 0.85 -10.95
N THR A 95 -1.33 -0.14 -10.65
CA THR A 95 -2.73 0.02 -10.26
C THR A 95 -2.84 0.56 -8.83
N TYR A 96 -3.83 1.41 -8.58
CA TYR A 96 -4.08 1.98 -7.26
C TYR A 96 -5.28 1.33 -6.59
N ALA A 97 -5.19 1.15 -5.27
CA ALA A 97 -6.32 0.77 -4.43
C ALA A 97 -6.59 1.84 -3.38
N TYR A 98 -7.84 2.20 -3.25
CA TYR A 98 -8.34 3.04 -2.17
C TYR A 98 -8.85 2.17 -1.03
N LEU A 99 -8.48 2.49 0.19
CA LEU A 99 -8.96 1.85 1.41
C LEU A 99 -9.47 2.92 2.38
N GLY A 100 -10.79 3.11 2.40
CA GLY A 100 -11.44 4.18 3.15
C GLY A 100 -12.41 3.71 4.22
N LEU A 101 -12.99 4.71 4.87
CA LEU A 101 -14.08 4.58 5.86
C LEU A 101 -15.34 5.24 5.30
N LEU A 102 -16.52 4.75 5.69
CA LEU A 102 -17.79 5.39 5.37
C LEU A 102 -18.70 5.40 6.59
N GLY A 103 -19.19 6.59 6.94
CA GLY A 103 -20.22 6.78 7.97
C GLY A 103 -21.63 6.60 7.45
N VAL A 104 -22.61 6.60 8.35
CA VAL A 104 -24.04 6.64 8.00
C VAL A 104 -24.33 7.95 7.27
N LYS A 105 -25.16 7.89 6.24
CA LYS A 105 -25.60 9.06 5.48
C LYS A 105 -26.30 10.06 6.40
N ASP A 106 -25.84 11.28 6.37
CA ASP A 106 -26.50 12.43 6.97
C ASP A 106 -27.25 13.26 5.91
N LYS A 107 -27.07 14.57 5.90
CA LYS A 107 -27.69 15.49 4.93
C LYS A 107 -26.94 15.57 3.59
N ARG A 108 -25.85 14.84 3.43
CA ARG A 108 -25.00 14.89 2.23
C ARG A 108 -25.62 14.11 1.07
N GLU A 109 -25.42 14.63 -0.12
CA GLU A 109 -25.88 13.96 -1.36
C GLU A 109 -24.80 13.01 -1.90
N VAL A 110 -23.51 13.36 -1.74
CA VAL A 110 -22.35 12.62 -2.21
C VAL A 110 -21.61 12.02 -1.01
N SER A 111 -21.18 10.79 -1.13
CA SER A 111 -20.42 10.11 -0.07
C SER A 111 -18.98 10.62 0.00
N GLU A 112 -18.38 10.55 1.20
CA GLU A 112 -16.97 10.87 1.39
C GLU A 112 -16.07 10.01 0.52
N THR A 113 -16.43 8.75 0.32
CA THR A 113 -15.71 7.84 -0.59
C THR A 113 -15.69 8.37 -2.01
N GLU A 114 -16.84 8.80 -2.55
CA GLU A 114 -16.91 9.38 -3.90
C GLU A 114 -16.12 10.67 -4.01
N THR A 115 -16.23 11.54 -3.00
CA THR A 115 -15.47 12.80 -2.94
C THR A 115 -13.97 12.54 -2.93
N ALA A 116 -13.51 11.57 -2.13
CA ALA A 116 -12.09 11.22 -2.04
C ALA A 116 -11.56 10.60 -3.34
N VAL A 117 -12.31 9.68 -3.96
CA VAL A 117 -11.93 9.08 -5.24
C VAL A 117 -11.86 10.15 -6.35
N GLN A 118 -12.85 11.05 -6.44
CA GLN A 118 -12.83 12.17 -7.39
C GLN A 118 -11.64 13.12 -7.17
N ALA A 119 -11.31 13.42 -5.91
CA ALA A 119 -10.16 14.26 -5.58
C ALA A 119 -8.82 13.61 -5.96
N LEU A 120 -8.69 12.29 -5.78
CA LEU A 120 -7.54 11.51 -6.26
C LEU A 120 -7.44 11.53 -7.78
N GLU A 121 -8.55 11.31 -8.49
CA GLU A 121 -8.59 11.36 -9.96
C GLU A 121 -8.21 12.75 -10.49
N ALA A 122 -8.71 13.80 -9.86
CA ALA A 122 -8.34 15.18 -10.19
C ALA A 122 -6.84 15.48 -9.97
N SER A 123 -6.19 14.75 -9.04
CA SER A 123 -4.74 14.80 -8.82
C SER A 123 -3.93 13.87 -9.73
N GLY A 124 -4.58 13.18 -10.68
CA GLY A 124 -3.94 12.27 -11.65
C GLY A 124 -3.81 10.82 -11.16
N ILE A 125 -4.46 10.45 -10.05
CA ILE A 125 -4.42 9.09 -9.50
C ILE A 125 -5.75 8.38 -9.79
N VAL A 126 -5.75 7.52 -10.80
CA VAL A 126 -6.91 6.69 -11.15
C VAL A 126 -6.97 5.46 -10.24
N VAL A 127 -8.07 5.30 -9.52
CA VAL A 127 -8.28 4.20 -8.56
C VAL A 127 -8.91 3.00 -9.27
N ASP A 128 -8.23 1.86 -9.26
CA ASP A 128 -8.70 0.62 -9.90
C ASP A 128 -9.51 -0.28 -8.95
N LYS A 129 -9.26 -0.17 -7.65
CA LYS A 129 -9.88 -0.99 -6.60
C LYS A 129 -10.32 -0.09 -5.45
N ILE A 130 -11.59 -0.19 -5.07
CA ILE A 130 -12.16 0.56 -3.95
C ILE A 130 -12.60 -0.43 -2.87
N VAL A 131 -12.05 -0.25 -1.66
CA VAL A 131 -12.42 -1.03 -0.47
C VAL A 131 -12.82 -0.04 0.63
N VAL A 132 -13.96 -0.27 1.26
CA VAL A 132 -14.49 0.65 2.27
C VAL A 132 -14.95 -0.14 3.50
N ALA A 133 -14.41 0.26 4.66
CA ALA A 133 -14.85 -0.26 5.94
C ALA A 133 -16.03 0.58 6.49
N THR A 134 -17.08 -0.09 6.88
CA THR A 134 -18.34 0.56 7.30
C THR A 134 -19.24 -0.39 8.08
N THR A 135 -20.42 0.12 8.49
CA THR A 135 -21.48 -0.69 9.08
C THR A 135 -22.53 -1.11 8.04
N GLN A 136 -23.29 -2.15 8.34
CA GLN A 136 -24.43 -2.54 7.52
C GLN A 136 -25.48 -1.42 7.42
N GLU A 137 -25.67 -0.65 8.48
CA GLU A 137 -26.55 0.51 8.53
C GLU A 137 -26.10 1.59 7.54
N ALA A 138 -24.80 1.89 7.50
CA ALA A 138 -24.25 2.86 6.56
C ALA A 138 -24.42 2.39 5.11
N ILE A 139 -24.14 1.12 4.80
CA ILE A 139 -24.39 0.56 3.46
C ILE A 139 -25.85 0.77 3.06
N GLY A 140 -26.80 0.44 3.95
CA GLY A 140 -28.23 0.65 3.69
C GLY A 140 -28.58 2.13 3.46
N SER A 141 -28.00 3.04 4.25
CA SER A 141 -28.28 4.48 4.14
C SER A 141 -27.78 5.10 2.84
N TRP A 142 -26.73 4.54 2.26
CA TRP A 142 -26.12 5.01 1.00
C TRP A 142 -26.56 4.23 -0.24
N SER A 143 -27.31 3.14 -0.11
CA SER A 143 -27.62 2.17 -1.19
C SER A 143 -28.17 2.80 -2.47
N ASN A 144 -28.96 3.88 -2.35
CA ASN A 144 -29.57 4.57 -3.48
C ASN A 144 -28.81 5.84 -3.94
N SER A 145 -27.66 6.14 -3.33
CA SER A 145 -26.97 7.41 -3.54
C SER A 145 -25.55 7.24 -4.08
N ILE A 146 -24.90 6.12 -3.77
CA ILE A 146 -23.55 5.84 -4.28
C ILE A 146 -23.64 5.50 -5.77
N ASP A 147 -22.72 6.08 -6.56
CA ASP A 147 -22.60 5.77 -7.98
C ASP A 147 -22.30 4.27 -8.17
N PRO A 148 -23.20 3.51 -8.83
CA PRO A 148 -23.02 2.06 -9.03
C PRO A 148 -21.80 1.69 -9.88
N ARG A 149 -21.21 2.66 -10.59
CA ARG A 149 -19.95 2.48 -11.33
C ARG A 149 -18.75 2.30 -10.40
N LEU A 150 -18.83 2.82 -9.18
CA LEU A 150 -17.86 2.58 -8.12
C LEU A 150 -18.09 1.16 -7.56
N LYS A 151 -17.37 0.19 -8.09
CA LYS A 151 -17.44 -1.22 -7.64
C LYS A 151 -16.79 -1.36 -6.27
N ILE A 152 -17.52 -0.96 -5.22
CA ILE A 152 -17.02 -0.95 -3.85
C ILE A 152 -17.03 -2.37 -3.26
N GLU A 153 -15.90 -2.80 -2.74
CA GLU A 153 -15.81 -3.96 -1.85
C GLU A 153 -15.99 -3.49 -0.40
N TRP A 154 -17.01 -4.04 0.26
CA TRP A 154 -17.37 -3.66 1.61
C TRP A 154 -16.66 -4.54 2.65
N VAL A 155 -16.01 -3.91 3.63
CA VAL A 155 -15.55 -4.56 4.86
C VAL A 155 -16.52 -4.18 5.97
N THR A 156 -17.51 -5.04 6.20
CA THR A 156 -18.56 -4.77 7.17
C THR A 156 -18.07 -5.01 8.59
N MET A 157 -18.33 -4.05 9.47
CA MET A 157 -18.02 -4.06 10.91
C MET A 157 -19.27 -3.69 11.72
N ARG A 158 -19.31 -4.14 12.97
CA ARG A 158 -20.34 -3.68 13.90
C ARG A 158 -19.99 -2.27 14.39
N ARG A 159 -21.00 -1.50 14.80
CA ARG A 159 -20.83 -0.14 15.31
C ARG A 159 -19.88 -0.07 16.51
N GLU A 160 -19.95 -1.06 17.39
CA GLU A 160 -19.10 -1.18 18.58
C GLU A 160 -17.64 -1.40 18.18
N GLU A 161 -17.38 -2.19 17.14
CA GLU A 161 -16.05 -2.45 16.60
C GLU A 161 -15.43 -1.19 16.01
N LEU A 162 -16.20 -0.36 15.28
CA LEU A 162 -15.73 0.92 14.74
C LEU A 162 -15.37 1.95 15.82
N ASN A 163 -15.84 1.77 17.04
CA ASN A 163 -15.52 2.62 18.18
C ASN A 163 -14.32 2.13 19.02
N ARG A 164 -13.63 1.06 18.58
CA ARG A 164 -12.47 0.49 19.24
C ARG A 164 -11.29 0.42 18.27
N ILE A 165 -10.21 1.09 18.63
CA ILE A 165 -9.02 1.20 17.77
C ILE A 165 -8.45 -0.17 17.41
N GLU A 166 -8.36 -1.07 18.40
CA GLU A 166 -7.82 -2.42 18.24
C GLU A 166 -8.67 -3.25 17.29
N ASP A 167 -10.01 -3.23 17.45
CA ASP A 167 -10.95 -4.01 16.62
C ASP A 167 -10.88 -3.55 15.16
N VAL A 168 -10.82 -2.23 14.92
CA VAL A 168 -10.65 -1.67 13.56
C VAL A 168 -9.30 -2.10 12.99
N ARG A 169 -8.22 -1.96 13.76
CA ARG A 169 -6.89 -2.34 13.30
C ARG A 169 -6.82 -3.82 12.92
N ASP A 170 -7.34 -4.70 13.79
CA ASP A 170 -7.27 -6.14 13.58
C ASP A 170 -8.14 -6.59 12.40
N ARG A 171 -9.25 -5.89 12.15
CA ARG A 171 -10.14 -6.16 11.00
C ARG A 171 -9.58 -5.65 9.68
N ILE A 172 -8.97 -4.47 9.69
CA ILE A 172 -8.50 -3.81 8.47
C ILE A 172 -7.11 -4.28 8.05
N ARG A 173 -6.22 -4.59 9.00
CA ARG A 173 -4.85 -5.00 8.73
C ARG A 173 -4.71 -6.15 7.72
N PRO A 174 -5.45 -7.28 7.83
CA PRO A 174 -5.35 -8.36 6.83
C PRO A 174 -5.71 -7.89 5.43
N LYS A 175 -6.75 -7.05 5.30
CA LYS A 175 -7.18 -6.50 4.02
C LYS A 175 -6.18 -5.51 3.45
N LEU A 176 -5.60 -4.66 4.29
CA LEU A 176 -4.52 -3.75 3.90
C LEU A 176 -3.33 -4.54 3.35
N LEU A 177 -2.87 -5.59 4.04
CA LEU A 177 -1.76 -6.41 3.60
C LEU A 177 -2.04 -7.12 2.27
N GLU A 178 -3.25 -7.63 2.06
CA GLU A 178 -3.69 -8.20 0.79
C GLU A 178 -3.56 -7.19 -0.34
N LEU A 179 -4.07 -5.98 -0.13
CA LEU A 179 -4.04 -4.91 -1.13
C LEU A 179 -2.61 -4.46 -1.44
N MET A 180 -1.74 -4.32 -0.43
CA MET A 180 -0.36 -3.87 -0.60
C MET A 180 0.48 -4.78 -1.51
N GLU A 181 0.16 -6.06 -1.62
CA GLU A 181 0.85 -6.98 -2.54
C GLU A 181 0.52 -6.69 -4.01
N GLY A 182 -0.72 -6.26 -4.29
CA GLY A 182 -1.24 -6.08 -5.65
C GLY A 182 -1.27 -4.65 -6.16
N PHE A 183 -1.33 -3.66 -5.25
CA PHE A 183 -1.65 -2.28 -5.57
C PHE A 183 -0.73 -1.27 -4.86
N ASN A 184 -0.67 -0.06 -5.40
CA ASN A 184 -0.33 1.12 -4.62
C ASN A 184 -1.55 1.51 -3.78
N VAL A 185 -1.52 1.20 -2.49
CA VAL A 185 -2.65 1.48 -1.60
C VAL A 185 -2.57 2.93 -1.12
N ILE A 186 -3.70 3.61 -1.14
CA ILE A 186 -3.92 4.90 -0.49
C ILE A 186 -5.02 4.69 0.55
N MET A 187 -4.70 4.96 1.81
CA MET A 187 -5.69 4.93 2.89
C MET A 187 -6.35 6.30 3.03
N ASP A 188 -7.63 6.30 3.45
CA ASP A 188 -8.40 7.52 3.70
C ASP A 188 -9.08 7.45 5.07
N CYS A 189 -8.88 8.49 5.88
CA CYS A 189 -9.50 8.66 7.19
C CYS A 189 -10.47 9.85 7.26
N THR A 190 -11.01 10.29 6.12
CA THR A 190 -11.96 11.42 6.04
C THR A 190 -13.23 11.15 6.82
N SER A 191 -13.76 9.94 6.71
CA SER A 191 -15.04 9.52 7.30
C SER A 191 -14.87 8.56 8.46
N GLY A 192 -15.98 8.14 9.04
CA GLY A 192 -16.04 7.16 10.13
C GLY A 192 -15.95 7.79 11.52
N THR A 193 -15.76 6.95 12.52
CA THR A 193 -15.61 7.39 13.90
C THR A 193 -14.17 7.85 14.19
N ARG A 194 -13.99 8.71 15.21
CA ARG A 194 -12.64 9.14 15.61
C ARG A 194 -11.70 7.96 15.92
N PRO A 195 -12.12 6.91 16.69
CA PRO A 195 -11.29 5.74 16.90
C PRO A 195 -10.91 5.02 15.60
N ALA A 196 -11.82 4.92 14.63
CA ALA A 196 -11.52 4.33 13.32
C ALA A 196 -10.47 5.13 12.55
N GLY A 197 -10.58 6.46 12.52
CA GLY A 197 -9.57 7.33 11.92
C GLY A 197 -8.20 7.20 12.56
N ILE A 198 -8.12 7.09 13.90
CA ILE A 198 -6.87 6.84 14.64
C ILE A 198 -6.29 5.47 14.29
N ALA A 199 -7.13 4.43 14.17
CA ALA A 199 -6.68 3.10 13.75
C ALA A 199 -6.07 3.11 12.34
N TYR A 200 -6.69 3.83 11.39
CA TYR A 200 -6.20 4.02 10.04
C TYR A 200 -4.86 4.74 10.01
N TYR A 201 -4.74 5.83 10.78
CA TYR A 201 -3.47 6.56 10.92
C TYR A 201 -2.35 5.66 11.47
N ASN A 202 -2.65 4.87 12.52
CA ASN A 202 -1.68 3.95 13.10
C ASN A 202 -1.25 2.86 12.09
N LEU A 203 -2.20 2.28 11.34
CA LEU A 203 -1.90 1.30 10.29
C LEU A 203 -1.05 1.93 9.18
N ALA A 204 -1.39 3.14 8.74
CA ALA A 204 -0.65 3.83 7.69
C ALA A 204 0.80 4.10 8.09
N ILE A 205 1.06 4.57 9.32
CA ILE A 205 2.42 4.74 9.84
C ILE A 205 3.15 3.40 9.94
N GLN A 206 2.51 2.39 10.56
CA GLN A 206 3.12 1.09 10.80
C GLN A 206 3.53 0.40 9.50
N HIS A 207 2.70 0.51 8.46
CA HIS A 207 2.90 -0.18 7.18
C HIS A 207 3.49 0.72 6.09
N LYS A 208 3.81 1.98 6.41
CA LYS A 208 4.34 2.96 5.45
C LYS A 208 3.42 3.15 4.24
N VAL A 209 2.14 3.37 4.50
CA VAL A 209 1.11 3.55 3.47
C VAL A 209 0.74 5.02 3.37
N PRO A 210 0.60 5.58 2.16
CA PRO A 210 0.05 6.92 1.97
C PRO A 210 -1.32 7.06 2.64
N LEU A 211 -1.55 8.19 3.32
CA LEU A 211 -2.80 8.47 3.99
C LEU A 211 -3.30 9.85 3.59
N ILE A 212 -4.58 9.92 3.24
CA ILE A 212 -5.27 11.14 2.89
C ILE A 212 -6.38 11.49 3.89
N TYR A 213 -6.76 12.74 3.85
CA TYR A 213 -7.96 13.31 4.42
C TYR A 213 -8.54 14.31 3.42
N VAL A 214 -9.85 14.30 3.19
CA VAL A 214 -10.49 15.28 2.32
C VAL A 214 -11.23 16.30 3.19
N TYR A 215 -10.85 17.57 3.07
CA TYR A 215 -11.56 18.66 3.68
C TYR A 215 -12.78 19.01 2.82
N GLU A 216 -13.94 18.49 3.22
CA GLU A 216 -15.17 18.49 2.41
C GLU A 216 -15.65 19.86 1.96
N PRO A 217 -15.62 20.93 2.80
CA PRO A 217 -16.14 22.25 2.38
C PRO A 217 -15.49 22.79 1.11
N GLU A 218 -14.21 22.49 0.92
CA GLU A 218 -13.40 22.96 -0.23
C GLU A 218 -13.05 21.83 -1.18
N LYS A 219 -13.44 20.60 -0.86
CA LYS A 219 -13.06 19.35 -1.56
C LYS A 219 -11.54 19.22 -1.72
N GLU A 220 -10.81 19.79 -0.77
CA GLU A 220 -9.34 19.77 -0.77
C GLU A 220 -8.80 18.43 -0.32
N LEU A 221 -7.90 17.86 -1.14
CA LEU A 221 -7.18 16.64 -0.82
C LEU A 221 -5.94 16.97 0.03
N ILE A 222 -5.94 16.53 1.27
CA ILE A 222 -4.84 16.72 2.21
C ILE A 222 -4.10 15.40 2.41
N TRP A 223 -2.79 15.39 2.12
CA TRP A 223 -1.94 14.24 2.40
C TRP A 223 -1.45 14.31 3.85
N LEU A 224 -1.93 13.40 4.71
CA LEU A 224 -1.43 13.23 6.08
C LEU A 224 -0.11 12.44 6.10
N ILE A 225 0.05 11.50 5.19
CA ILE A 225 1.30 10.80 4.90
C ILE A 225 1.48 10.87 3.39
N SER A 226 2.35 11.76 2.95
CA SER A 226 2.60 12.01 1.54
C SER A 226 3.71 11.12 0.97
N ARG A 227 3.87 11.15 -0.37
CA ARG A 227 5.03 10.57 -1.05
C ARG A 227 6.34 11.12 -0.49
N ARG A 228 6.43 12.42 -0.24
CA ARG A 228 7.63 13.07 0.33
C ARG A 228 7.99 12.53 1.71
N ASP A 229 6.98 12.25 2.55
CA ASP A 229 7.22 11.67 3.87
C ASP A 229 7.81 10.26 3.75
N LEU A 230 7.25 9.45 2.86
CA LEU A 230 7.75 8.11 2.59
C LEU A 230 9.13 8.12 1.90
N GLU A 231 9.39 9.06 1.00
CA GLU A 231 10.71 9.25 0.39
C GLU A 231 11.76 9.66 1.42
N ARG A 232 11.42 10.53 2.36
CA ARG A 232 12.31 10.92 3.46
C ARG A 232 12.67 9.72 4.34
N ASP A 233 11.68 8.87 4.65
CA ASP A 233 11.86 7.73 5.53
C ASP A 233 12.58 6.56 4.85
N LEU A 234 12.32 6.31 3.58
CA LEU A 234 12.74 5.10 2.86
C LEU A 234 13.55 5.37 1.58
N GLY A 235 13.58 6.59 1.07
CA GLY A 235 14.18 6.91 -0.24
C GLY A 235 15.67 6.57 -0.30
N HIS A 236 16.39 6.75 0.81
CA HIS A 236 17.80 6.39 0.93
C HIS A 236 18.11 4.90 0.68
N LEU A 237 17.10 4.02 0.80
CA LEU A 237 17.24 2.58 0.54
C LEU A 237 17.38 2.25 -0.95
N PHE A 238 16.97 3.19 -1.84
CA PHE A 238 16.90 2.99 -3.29
C PHE A 238 17.89 3.86 -4.07
N THR A 239 18.47 4.87 -3.43
CA THR A 239 19.57 5.68 -3.98
C THR A 239 20.88 4.95 -3.75
N SER A 240 21.53 4.50 -4.81
CA SER A 240 22.89 3.94 -4.81
C SER A 240 23.91 4.99 -5.18
#